data_534224d042dda1cebe2e65649eea9dfe
#
_entry.id   534224d042dda1cebe2e65649eea9dfe
#
_cell.length_a   1.000
_cell.length_b   1.000
_cell.length_c   1.000
_cell.angle_alpha   90.00
_cell.angle_beta   90.00
_cell.angle_gamma   90.00
#
_symmetry.space_group_name_H-M   'P 1'
#
loop_
_entity.id
_entity.type
_entity.pdbx_description
1 polymer ?
#
loop_
_entity_poly.entity_id
_entity_poly.type
_entity_poly.pdbx_seq_one_letter_code
_entity_poly.pdbx_strand_id
1 'polypeptide(L)'
;MVTRDAPWCSFSSTVRPSSLPQATKQFLEEINKWTGQYNVSPLSWNVAVKFLMARKFDVLRAIELFHSYRETRLKEGIVKLKPHEEPLRSELLSGKFTILSVRDPSGASIALFTAKLHHPSKSVQHVVLQALFYLLDRAVESFETQRNGLVFIYDMAGSQYTNFELDLSKKILNLLKGAFPARLKKVFIVGAPMWFRVPYSIISLLLKEKLRERVQMVKMSELKEHLPRECLPEYLGGSLKLDPLSWNCRFLPQQNGHPDPLDELILVPLVAPKDNGSVHVPGPKSLTLQELLDHVSRKQKRGIYEEYEDIRRRSPAGTFVCSLAPYNQEKNRYGDVPCLDQTRVKLAKPYSRPELTDYINASFMDGYKQRNAYIGTQGPLENTYSDFWRMVWEQNVLVIVMTTRLEEGGRRKCGQYWPLEKDFQVCFGALTITNLGVENLNHYKKTILEIHSSETRERRLVSHFQYLSWPDYGVPSSAATLIDFLGAVKQQQRVAVSSLGPRFKGHPGGPPIVVHCSAGIGRTGTFCALDICLSQLQDVGTLNIYQTVLRMRTQRAFSIQTPEQYYFCYTAVLEHAQREGLLLPNHSRPGQEKSSPGH
;
A
#
# COMPACT_ATOMS: atom_id res chain seq x y z
N MET A 1 25.02 32.92 -9.83
CA MET A 1 23.97 33.92 -10.09
C MET A 1 22.80 33.18 -10.73
N VAL A 2 21.85 32.72 -9.93
CA VAL A 2 20.62 32.08 -10.38
C VAL A 2 19.53 33.14 -10.23
N THR A 3 18.93 33.50 -11.34
CA THR A 3 17.93 34.56 -11.48
C THR A 3 16.71 34.27 -10.59
N ARG A 4 16.45 35.22 -9.71
CA ARG A 4 15.25 35.33 -8.86
C ARG A 4 14.12 35.95 -9.69
N ASP A 5 13.41 35.15 -10.47
CA ASP A 5 12.10 35.52 -10.98
C ASP A 5 11.15 34.34 -10.83
N ALA A 6 10.72 34.11 -9.60
CA ALA A 6 9.58 33.25 -9.32
C ALA A 6 8.29 34.10 -9.39
N PRO A 7 7.21 33.61 -10.00
CA PRO A 7 5.96 34.36 -10.22
C PRO A 7 5.14 34.67 -8.95
N TRP A 8 5.80 34.75 -7.79
CA TRP A 8 5.17 34.87 -6.47
C TRP A 8 4.87 36.30 -6.01
N CYS A 9 5.33 37.33 -6.75
CA CYS A 9 5.32 38.72 -6.30
C CYS A 9 3.99 39.49 -6.43
N SER A 10 2.88 38.86 -6.83
CA SER A 10 1.58 39.56 -6.92
C SER A 10 0.47 38.87 -6.12
N PHE A 11 0.69 38.65 -4.83
CA PHE A 11 -0.39 38.24 -3.91
C PHE A 11 -1.10 39.46 -3.35
N SER A 12 -2.38 39.62 -3.69
CA SER A 12 -3.24 40.61 -3.05
C SER A 12 -3.54 40.21 -1.58
N SER A 13 -3.29 41.09 -0.74
CA SER A 13 -3.66 41.50 0.64
C SER A 13 -4.30 40.54 1.67
N THR A 14 -4.36 39.22 1.53
CA THR A 14 -4.98 38.36 2.55
C THR A 14 -4.13 37.17 3.06
N VAL A 15 -2.95 36.94 2.51
CA VAL A 15 -2.01 35.91 3.00
C VAL A 15 -0.63 36.54 3.08
N ARG A 16 -0.05 36.61 4.28
CA ARG A 16 1.31 37.14 4.46
C ARG A 16 2.29 36.26 3.68
N PRO A 17 3.24 36.80 2.90
CA PRO A 17 4.21 36.03 2.09
C PRO A 17 5.04 35.00 2.88
N SER A 18 5.18 35.21 4.20
CA SER A 18 5.89 34.31 5.12
C SER A 18 5.11 33.04 5.48
N SER A 19 3.80 32.96 5.23
CA SER A 19 2.95 31.82 5.61
C SER A 19 2.90 30.70 4.55
N LEU A 20 3.14 31.03 3.29
CA LEU A 20 3.08 30.06 2.17
C LEU A 20 4.16 28.96 2.27
N PRO A 21 5.46 29.30 2.43
CA PRO A 21 6.50 28.27 2.56
C PRO A 21 6.28 27.41 3.81
N GLN A 22 5.85 28.00 4.92
CA GLN A 22 5.60 27.29 6.16
C GLN A 22 4.41 26.34 6.07
N ALA A 23 3.28 26.76 5.52
CA ALA A 23 2.10 25.90 5.30
C ALA A 23 2.42 24.72 4.36
N THR A 24 3.19 24.98 3.32
CA THR A 24 3.59 23.92 2.38
C THR A 24 4.54 22.93 3.04
N LYS A 25 5.48 23.41 3.85
CA LYS A 25 6.38 22.55 4.61
C LYS A 25 5.61 21.66 5.57
N GLN A 26 4.69 22.22 6.36
CA GLN A 26 3.84 21.46 7.28
C GLN A 26 2.98 20.41 6.55
N PHE A 27 2.35 20.77 5.43
CA PHE A 27 1.57 19.85 4.63
C PHE A 27 2.43 18.69 4.13
N LEU A 28 3.63 18.98 3.58
CA LEU A 28 4.57 17.97 3.09
C LEU A 28 5.09 17.08 4.21
N GLU A 29 5.40 17.63 5.37
CA GLU A 29 5.85 16.87 6.54
C GLU A 29 4.79 15.85 6.98
N GLU A 30 3.51 16.25 7.06
CA GLU A 30 2.42 15.35 7.46
C GLU A 30 2.15 14.26 6.39
N ILE A 31 2.12 14.64 5.12
CA ILE A 31 1.90 13.65 4.04
C ILE A 31 3.10 12.72 3.91
N ASN A 32 4.34 13.24 3.95
CA ASN A 32 5.54 12.42 3.80
C ASN A 32 5.82 11.53 5.03
N LYS A 33 5.45 11.97 6.23
CA LYS A 33 5.48 11.13 7.43
C LYS A 33 4.63 9.88 7.28
N TRP A 34 3.47 10.02 6.65
CA TRP A 34 2.61 8.91 6.34
C TRP A 34 3.12 8.07 5.14
N THR A 35 3.56 8.71 4.04
CA THR A 35 4.00 8.02 2.81
C THR A 35 5.40 7.42 2.94
N GLY A 36 6.26 7.97 3.80
CA GLY A 36 7.61 7.45 4.08
C GLY A 36 7.63 6.01 4.60
N GLN A 37 6.48 5.51 5.11
CA GLN A 37 6.30 4.11 5.52
C GLN A 37 6.17 3.15 4.33
N TYR A 38 5.97 3.64 3.10
CA TYR A 38 5.60 2.85 1.92
C TYR A 38 6.61 2.90 0.77
N ASN A 39 7.78 3.46 1.00
CA ASN A 39 8.85 3.53 0.00
C ASN A 39 8.43 4.20 -1.33
N VAL A 40 7.50 5.15 -1.26
CA VAL A 40 7.08 5.98 -2.41
C VAL A 40 7.82 7.31 -2.43
N SER A 41 8.00 7.86 -3.61
CA SER A 41 8.61 9.17 -3.80
C SER A 41 7.88 10.25 -2.99
N PRO A 42 8.60 11.15 -2.29
CA PRO A 42 7.98 12.22 -1.54
C PRO A 42 7.07 13.09 -2.42
N LEU A 43 5.96 13.56 -1.85
CA LEU A 43 5.07 14.47 -2.53
C LEU A 43 5.82 15.74 -2.95
N SER A 44 5.67 16.16 -4.20
CA SER A 44 6.33 17.36 -4.71
C SER A 44 5.70 18.64 -4.15
N TRP A 45 6.50 19.70 -4.08
CA TRP A 45 6.05 21.03 -3.67
C TRP A 45 4.84 21.51 -4.49
N ASN A 46 4.88 21.34 -5.81
CA ASN A 46 3.82 21.80 -6.71
C ASN A 46 2.49 21.10 -6.44
N VAL A 47 2.52 19.81 -6.13
CA VAL A 47 1.31 19.07 -5.77
C VAL A 47 0.76 19.54 -4.41
N ALA A 48 1.63 19.75 -3.41
CA ALA A 48 1.21 20.28 -2.11
C ALA A 48 0.51 21.64 -2.24
N VAL A 49 1.08 22.55 -3.03
CA VAL A 49 0.52 23.89 -3.29
C VAL A 49 -0.87 23.80 -3.93
N LYS A 50 -1.10 22.85 -4.85
CA LYS A 50 -2.41 22.60 -5.47
C LYS A 50 -3.53 22.41 -4.42
N PHE A 51 -3.29 21.56 -3.44
CA PHE A 51 -4.24 21.28 -2.36
C PHE A 51 -4.40 22.44 -1.38
N LEU A 52 -3.31 23.07 -1.02
CA LEU A 52 -3.29 24.24 -0.12
C LEU A 52 -4.05 25.43 -0.73
N MET A 53 -3.83 25.72 -2.00
CA MET A 53 -4.57 26.77 -2.70
C MET A 53 -6.09 26.53 -2.72
N ALA A 54 -6.50 25.29 -2.92
CA ALA A 54 -7.92 24.93 -2.90
C ALA A 54 -8.58 25.19 -1.53
N ARG A 55 -7.81 25.25 -0.46
CA ARG A 55 -8.26 25.48 0.94
C ARG A 55 -7.73 26.76 1.55
N LYS A 56 -7.30 27.74 0.74
CA LYS A 56 -6.77 29.04 1.20
C LYS A 56 -5.64 28.91 2.22
N PHE A 57 -4.77 27.91 2.04
CA PHE A 57 -3.61 27.58 2.90
C PHE A 57 -3.95 27.10 4.30
N ASP A 58 -5.18 26.66 4.55
CA ASP A 58 -5.54 25.90 5.74
C ASP A 58 -4.98 24.47 5.59
N VAL A 59 -3.93 24.15 6.34
CA VAL A 59 -3.17 22.90 6.22
C VAL A 59 -4.04 21.68 6.54
N LEU A 60 -4.82 21.72 7.63
CA LEU A 60 -5.66 20.60 8.04
C LEU A 60 -6.72 20.28 6.98
N ARG A 61 -7.41 21.32 6.50
CA ARG A 61 -8.42 21.16 5.45
C ARG A 61 -7.83 20.76 4.10
N ALA A 62 -6.56 21.12 3.84
CA ALA A 62 -5.86 20.68 2.64
C ALA A 62 -5.47 19.19 2.73
N ILE A 63 -5.06 18.70 3.90
CA ILE A 63 -4.81 17.28 4.17
C ILE A 63 -6.09 16.46 4.02
N GLU A 64 -7.21 16.90 4.62
CA GLU A 64 -8.52 16.27 4.44
C GLU A 64 -8.93 16.19 2.97
N LEU A 65 -8.69 17.28 2.22
CA LEU A 65 -8.97 17.31 0.79
C LEU A 65 -8.10 16.31 0.02
N PHE A 66 -6.81 16.25 0.35
CA PHE A 66 -5.88 15.30 -0.27
C PHE A 66 -6.33 13.86 -0.05
N HIS A 67 -6.73 13.51 1.16
CA HIS A 67 -7.26 12.20 1.48
C HIS A 67 -8.57 11.91 0.75
N SER A 68 -9.51 12.84 0.73
CA SER A 68 -10.79 12.66 0.02
C SER A 68 -10.61 12.52 -1.51
N TYR A 69 -9.71 13.30 -2.10
CA TYR A 69 -9.35 13.20 -3.53
C TYR A 69 -8.81 11.83 -3.88
N ARG A 70 -7.89 11.35 -3.07
CA ARG A 70 -7.24 10.07 -3.23
C ARG A 70 -8.24 8.90 -3.06
N GLU A 71 -9.07 8.93 -1.99
CA GLU A 71 -10.11 7.92 -1.74
C GLU A 71 -11.09 7.82 -2.91
N THR A 72 -11.50 8.96 -3.44
CA THR A 72 -12.40 9.01 -4.60
C THR A 72 -11.74 8.37 -5.82
N ARG A 73 -10.47 8.66 -6.09
CA ARG A 73 -9.75 8.06 -7.22
C ARG A 73 -9.59 6.54 -7.07
N LEU A 74 -9.31 6.05 -5.88
CA LEU A 74 -9.22 4.61 -5.62
C LEU A 74 -10.57 3.92 -5.78
N LYS A 75 -11.62 4.50 -5.19
CA LYS A 75 -12.98 3.95 -5.23
C LYS A 75 -13.53 3.85 -6.65
N GLU A 76 -13.29 4.87 -7.46
CA GLU A 76 -13.80 4.95 -8.83
C GLU A 76 -12.80 4.38 -9.87
N GLY A 77 -11.70 3.75 -9.43
CA GLY A 77 -10.71 3.15 -10.33
C GLY A 77 -9.94 4.15 -11.21
N ILE A 78 -9.76 5.39 -10.72
CA ILE A 78 -9.12 6.49 -11.46
C ILE A 78 -7.63 6.54 -11.10
N VAL A 79 -6.91 5.48 -11.40
CA VAL A 79 -5.49 5.33 -11.11
C VAL A 79 -4.75 4.79 -12.32
N LYS A 80 -3.53 5.27 -12.56
CA LYS A 80 -2.69 4.88 -13.71
C LYS A 80 -3.46 4.96 -15.04
N LEU A 81 -4.12 6.10 -15.24
CA LEU A 81 -4.90 6.32 -16.45
C LEU A 81 -4.02 6.26 -17.69
N LYS A 82 -4.48 5.56 -18.70
CA LYS A 82 -3.79 5.41 -19.99
C LYS A 82 -4.60 6.13 -21.09
N PRO A 83 -4.41 7.43 -21.26
CA PRO A 83 -5.24 8.25 -22.16
C PRO A 83 -5.08 7.92 -23.63
N HIS A 84 -4.07 7.13 -24.00
CA HIS A 84 -3.82 6.65 -25.37
C HIS A 84 -4.51 5.33 -25.70
N GLU A 85 -4.93 4.57 -24.67
CA GLU A 85 -5.55 3.25 -24.82
C GLU A 85 -7.09 3.35 -24.79
N GLU A 86 -7.72 2.48 -25.54
CA GLU A 86 -9.16 2.30 -25.48
C GLU A 86 -9.56 1.58 -24.16
N PRO A 87 -10.73 1.91 -23.59
CA PRO A 87 -11.79 2.80 -24.10
C PRO A 87 -11.62 4.27 -23.71
N LEU A 88 -10.63 4.63 -22.88
CA LEU A 88 -10.47 6.00 -22.35
C LEU A 88 -10.18 7.02 -23.46
N ARG A 89 -9.38 6.63 -24.47
CA ARG A 89 -9.05 7.50 -25.60
C ARG A 89 -10.30 7.96 -26.34
N SER A 90 -11.18 7.05 -26.71
CA SER A 90 -12.44 7.38 -27.40
C SER A 90 -13.34 8.26 -26.54
N GLU A 91 -13.39 8.05 -25.24
CA GLU A 91 -14.17 8.87 -24.33
C GLU A 91 -13.62 10.30 -24.22
N LEU A 92 -12.30 10.47 -24.14
CA LEU A 92 -11.63 11.78 -24.14
C LEU A 92 -11.87 12.55 -25.44
N LEU A 93 -11.93 11.86 -26.57
CA LEU A 93 -12.16 12.45 -27.87
C LEU A 93 -13.65 12.61 -28.24
N SER A 94 -14.57 12.14 -27.40
CA SER A 94 -16.02 12.21 -27.64
C SER A 94 -16.58 13.65 -27.67
N GLY A 95 -15.83 14.62 -27.16
CA GLY A 95 -16.30 16.00 -26.99
C GLY A 95 -17.35 16.21 -25.91
N LYS A 96 -17.72 15.14 -25.20
CA LYS A 96 -18.70 15.13 -24.12
C LYS A 96 -18.30 16.04 -22.97
N PHE A 97 -17.03 15.99 -22.59
CA PHE A 97 -16.42 16.85 -21.59
C PHE A 97 -15.21 17.58 -22.15
N THR A 98 -15.12 18.89 -21.92
CA THR A 98 -14.05 19.73 -22.45
C THR A 98 -13.71 20.84 -21.46
N ILE A 99 -12.43 21.18 -21.36
CA ILE A 99 -11.95 22.38 -20.67
C ILE A 99 -11.75 23.45 -21.73
N LEU A 100 -12.47 24.57 -21.64
CA LEU A 100 -12.37 25.64 -22.64
C LEU A 100 -10.97 26.29 -22.59
N SER A 101 -10.44 26.71 -23.76
CA SER A 101 -9.13 27.37 -23.85
C SER A 101 -9.12 28.78 -23.28
N VAL A 102 -10.29 29.36 -23.10
CA VAL A 102 -10.53 30.68 -22.54
C VAL A 102 -10.94 30.58 -21.07
N ARG A 103 -10.75 31.67 -20.36
CA ARG A 103 -11.06 31.79 -18.93
C ARG A 103 -12.19 32.80 -18.73
N ASP A 104 -12.92 32.70 -17.61
CA ASP A 104 -13.86 33.73 -17.22
C ASP A 104 -13.12 35.05 -16.88
N PRO A 105 -13.80 36.18 -16.78
CA PRO A 105 -13.18 37.49 -16.47
C PRO A 105 -12.39 37.49 -15.14
N SER A 106 -12.64 36.56 -14.27
CA SER A 106 -11.94 36.42 -13.01
C SER A 106 -10.73 35.45 -13.08
N GLY A 107 -10.41 34.96 -14.29
CA GLY A 107 -9.33 34.03 -14.56
C GLY A 107 -9.63 32.55 -14.20
N ALA A 108 -10.89 32.20 -13.90
CA ALA A 108 -11.25 30.81 -13.64
C ALA A 108 -11.33 30.00 -14.94
N SER A 109 -10.92 28.75 -14.90
CA SER A 109 -11.11 27.81 -16.01
C SER A 109 -12.58 27.43 -16.15
N ILE A 110 -13.02 27.23 -17.39
CA ILE A 110 -14.40 26.85 -17.70
C ILE A 110 -14.40 25.40 -18.17
N ALA A 111 -15.10 24.54 -17.43
CA ALA A 111 -15.33 23.14 -17.76
C ALA A 111 -16.74 22.99 -18.34
N LEU A 112 -16.86 22.34 -19.49
CA LEU A 112 -18.12 22.15 -20.22
C LEU A 112 -18.43 20.66 -20.35
N PHE A 113 -19.60 20.26 -19.87
CA PHE A 113 -20.17 18.92 -20.09
C PHE A 113 -21.41 19.05 -20.99
N THR A 114 -21.42 18.39 -22.15
CA THR A 114 -22.49 18.39 -23.12
C THR A 114 -23.36 17.16 -22.99
N ALA A 115 -24.49 17.26 -22.28
CA ALA A 115 -25.33 16.14 -21.90
C ALA A 115 -25.89 15.33 -23.07
N LYS A 116 -26.25 15.98 -24.18
CA LYS A 116 -26.77 15.30 -25.39
C LYS A 116 -25.80 14.30 -26.02
N LEU A 117 -24.49 14.43 -25.74
CA LEU A 117 -23.45 13.49 -26.23
C LEU A 117 -23.27 12.30 -25.30
N HIS A 118 -23.86 12.29 -24.12
CA HIS A 118 -23.80 11.19 -23.19
C HIS A 118 -24.91 10.17 -23.48
N HIS A 119 -24.51 8.92 -23.71
CA HIS A 119 -25.43 7.81 -23.94
C HIS A 119 -25.10 6.68 -22.98
N PRO A 120 -25.80 6.56 -21.82
CA PRO A 120 -25.56 5.53 -20.82
C PRO A 120 -25.53 4.09 -21.36
N SER A 121 -26.32 3.83 -22.42
CA SER A 121 -26.34 2.51 -23.07
C SER A 121 -25.07 2.16 -23.88
N LYS A 122 -24.25 3.17 -24.23
CA LYS A 122 -23.05 3.02 -25.06
C LYS A 122 -21.76 3.38 -24.30
N SER A 123 -21.87 4.15 -23.23
CA SER A 123 -20.74 4.65 -22.45
C SER A 123 -20.65 3.93 -21.12
N VAL A 124 -19.50 3.37 -20.81
CA VAL A 124 -19.25 2.75 -19.50
C VAL A 124 -19.00 3.84 -18.47
N GLN A 125 -19.84 3.92 -17.44
CA GLN A 125 -19.88 5.03 -16.47
C GLN A 125 -18.50 5.34 -15.85
N HIS A 126 -17.70 4.32 -15.48
CA HIS A 126 -16.39 4.57 -14.90
C HIS A 126 -15.40 5.20 -15.89
N VAL A 127 -15.52 4.89 -17.20
CA VAL A 127 -14.66 5.48 -18.24
C VAL A 127 -15.00 6.96 -18.43
N VAL A 128 -16.29 7.31 -18.35
CA VAL A 128 -16.74 8.74 -18.37
C VAL A 128 -16.15 9.50 -17.19
N LEU A 129 -16.15 8.90 -16.00
CA LEU A 129 -15.53 9.51 -14.82
C LEU A 129 -14.01 9.61 -14.95
N GLN A 130 -13.35 8.62 -15.48
CA GLN A 130 -11.90 8.65 -15.75
C GLN A 130 -11.53 9.78 -16.69
N ALA A 131 -12.28 9.95 -17.79
CA ALA A 131 -12.05 11.04 -18.74
C ALA A 131 -12.27 12.42 -18.11
N LEU A 132 -13.33 12.57 -17.31
CA LEU A 132 -13.64 13.81 -16.61
C LEU A 132 -12.54 14.17 -15.60
N PHE A 133 -12.11 13.21 -14.78
CA PHE A 133 -11.01 13.42 -13.84
C PHE A 133 -9.72 13.78 -14.54
N TYR A 134 -9.38 13.05 -15.61
CA TYR A 134 -8.17 13.30 -16.38
C TYR A 134 -8.11 14.74 -16.89
N LEU A 135 -9.16 15.23 -17.53
CA LEU A 135 -9.21 16.59 -18.05
C LEU A 135 -9.24 17.65 -16.94
N LEU A 136 -9.93 17.40 -15.83
CA LEU A 136 -9.90 18.28 -14.67
C LEU A 136 -8.51 18.34 -14.02
N ASP A 137 -7.81 17.22 -13.89
CA ASP A 137 -6.44 17.19 -13.36
C ASP A 137 -5.49 18.01 -14.24
N ARG A 138 -5.60 17.88 -15.57
CA ARG A 138 -4.84 18.73 -16.49
C ARG A 138 -5.19 20.22 -16.33
N ALA A 139 -6.46 20.57 -16.15
CA ALA A 139 -6.88 21.96 -15.93
C ALA A 139 -6.26 22.56 -14.66
N VAL A 140 -6.15 21.78 -13.58
CA VAL A 140 -5.58 22.26 -12.31
C VAL A 140 -4.06 22.17 -12.22
N GLU A 141 -3.36 21.72 -13.25
CA GLU A 141 -1.90 21.91 -13.38
C GLU A 141 -1.57 23.40 -13.55
N SER A 142 -2.47 24.15 -14.18
CA SER A 142 -2.31 25.60 -14.29
C SER A 142 -2.44 26.27 -12.92
N PHE A 143 -1.40 27.01 -12.53
CA PHE A 143 -1.38 27.83 -11.32
C PHE A 143 -2.56 28.83 -11.28
N GLU A 144 -2.93 29.38 -12.42
CA GLU A 144 -4.03 30.30 -12.57
C GLU A 144 -5.38 29.63 -12.22
N THR A 145 -5.58 28.39 -12.66
CA THR A 145 -6.76 27.60 -12.28
C THR A 145 -6.77 27.26 -10.79
N GLN A 146 -5.63 26.93 -10.21
CA GLN A 146 -5.51 26.69 -8.76
C GLN A 146 -5.91 27.93 -7.97
N ARG A 147 -5.48 29.13 -8.44
CA ARG A 147 -5.76 30.41 -7.80
C ARG A 147 -7.22 30.84 -7.98
N ASN A 148 -7.73 30.77 -9.20
CA ASN A 148 -9.01 31.38 -9.57
C ASN A 148 -10.18 30.39 -9.56
N GLY A 149 -9.90 29.07 -9.61
CA GLY A 149 -10.90 28.01 -9.52
C GLY A 149 -11.53 27.64 -10.86
N LEU A 150 -12.69 26.97 -10.77
CA LEU A 150 -13.43 26.42 -11.88
C LEU A 150 -14.85 26.96 -11.94
N VAL A 151 -15.33 27.25 -13.14
CA VAL A 151 -16.74 27.39 -13.49
C VAL A 151 -17.14 26.15 -14.29
N PHE A 152 -18.23 25.52 -13.91
CA PHE A 152 -18.73 24.31 -14.57
C PHE A 152 -20.01 24.61 -15.33
N ILE A 153 -20.06 24.33 -16.62
CA ILE A 153 -21.26 24.44 -17.47
C ILE A 153 -21.75 23.03 -17.76
N TYR A 154 -22.96 22.73 -17.32
CA TYR A 154 -23.68 21.50 -17.65
C TYR A 154 -24.73 21.84 -18.72
N ASP A 155 -24.34 21.66 -19.98
CA ASP A 155 -25.21 21.94 -21.13
C ASP A 155 -26.20 20.80 -21.34
N MET A 156 -27.47 21.09 -21.10
CA MET A 156 -28.60 20.17 -21.28
C MET A 156 -29.44 20.47 -22.52
N ALA A 157 -29.04 21.48 -23.31
CA ALA A 157 -29.78 21.84 -24.50
C ALA A 157 -29.89 20.68 -25.50
N GLY A 158 -31.10 20.32 -25.88
CA GLY A 158 -31.39 19.20 -26.77
C GLY A 158 -31.17 17.82 -26.18
N SER A 159 -30.92 17.71 -24.88
CA SER A 159 -30.78 16.39 -24.20
C SER A 159 -32.17 15.76 -23.96
N GLN A 160 -32.21 14.44 -24.03
CA GLN A 160 -33.36 13.60 -23.71
C GLN A 160 -33.15 12.91 -22.35
N TYR A 161 -34.22 12.35 -21.77
CA TYR A 161 -34.14 11.60 -20.51
C TYR A 161 -33.12 10.44 -20.60
N THR A 162 -32.99 9.83 -21.76
CA THR A 162 -32.03 8.76 -22.07
C THR A 162 -30.55 9.19 -22.03
N ASN A 163 -30.27 10.50 -22.04
CA ASN A 163 -28.93 11.06 -21.89
C ASN A 163 -28.57 11.32 -20.42
N PHE A 164 -29.49 11.10 -19.50
CA PHE A 164 -29.32 11.41 -18.10
C PHE A 164 -29.05 10.14 -17.28
N GLU A 165 -28.06 10.21 -16.42
CA GLU A 165 -27.69 9.16 -15.48
C GLU A 165 -27.54 9.76 -14.08
N LEU A 166 -28.48 9.40 -13.19
CA LEU A 166 -28.54 9.96 -11.85
C LEU A 166 -27.27 9.64 -11.03
N ASP A 167 -26.76 8.41 -11.13
CA ASP A 167 -25.60 8.00 -10.36
C ASP A 167 -24.31 8.66 -10.85
N LEU A 168 -24.13 8.84 -12.15
CA LEU A 168 -23.02 9.62 -12.70
C LEU A 168 -23.10 11.08 -12.21
N SER A 169 -24.29 11.68 -12.23
CA SER A 169 -24.51 13.04 -11.73
C SER A 169 -24.18 13.18 -10.24
N LYS A 170 -24.57 12.21 -9.41
CA LYS A 170 -24.20 12.16 -7.99
C LYS A 170 -22.68 12.05 -7.79
N LYS A 171 -22.00 11.22 -8.58
CA LYS A 171 -20.55 11.04 -8.53
C LYS A 171 -19.81 12.33 -8.91
N ILE A 172 -20.21 12.98 -9.99
CA ILE A 172 -19.66 14.29 -10.42
C ILE A 172 -19.86 15.35 -9.34
N LEU A 173 -21.04 15.41 -8.73
CA LEU A 173 -21.33 16.37 -7.67
C LEU A 173 -20.52 16.10 -6.40
N ASN A 174 -20.35 14.84 -6.01
CA ASN A 174 -19.52 14.48 -4.86
C ASN A 174 -18.05 14.86 -5.08
N LEU A 175 -17.55 14.67 -6.30
CA LEU A 175 -16.24 15.14 -6.71
C LEU A 175 -16.12 16.67 -6.51
N LEU A 176 -17.03 17.42 -7.08
CA LEU A 176 -17.02 18.88 -7.02
C LEU A 176 -17.27 19.44 -5.60
N LYS A 177 -17.93 18.66 -4.74
CA LYS A 177 -18.28 19.05 -3.36
C LYS A 177 -17.09 19.13 -2.41
N GLY A 178 -16.00 18.41 -2.66
CA GLY A 178 -14.88 18.42 -1.75
C GLY A 178 -13.83 17.34 -1.94
N ALA A 179 -13.94 16.57 -3.01
CA ALA A 179 -12.98 15.52 -3.33
C ALA A 179 -12.05 15.89 -4.51
N PHE A 180 -12.00 17.18 -4.90
CA PHE A 180 -11.16 17.65 -5.98
C PHE A 180 -10.37 18.91 -5.59
N PRO A 181 -9.06 19.03 -5.95
CA PRO A 181 -8.20 20.12 -5.52
C PRO A 181 -8.39 21.40 -6.35
N ALA A 182 -9.65 21.82 -6.53
CA ALA A 182 -10.00 23.09 -7.15
C ALA A 182 -11.16 23.75 -6.43
N ARG A 183 -11.19 25.08 -6.47
CA ARG A 183 -12.34 25.86 -5.97
C ARG A 183 -13.40 25.91 -7.03
N LEU A 184 -14.56 25.31 -6.78
CA LEU A 184 -15.72 25.46 -7.64
C LEU A 184 -16.38 26.81 -7.37
N LYS A 185 -16.38 27.70 -8.34
CA LYS A 185 -17.00 29.04 -8.24
C LYS A 185 -18.49 28.99 -8.50
N LYS A 186 -18.87 28.49 -9.66
CA LYS A 186 -20.26 28.40 -10.13
C LYS A 186 -20.48 27.14 -10.94
N VAL A 187 -21.70 26.66 -10.96
CA VAL A 187 -22.18 25.58 -11.82
C VAL A 187 -23.42 26.12 -12.54
N PHE A 188 -23.38 26.24 -13.86
CA PHE A 188 -24.50 26.62 -14.68
C PHE A 188 -25.13 25.38 -15.33
N ILE A 189 -26.39 25.12 -15.04
CA ILE A 189 -27.19 24.11 -15.74
C ILE A 189 -27.98 24.86 -16.82
N VAL A 190 -27.56 24.67 -18.07
CA VAL A 190 -28.00 25.45 -19.19
C VAL A 190 -29.04 24.68 -20.02
N GLY A 191 -30.16 25.34 -20.37
CA GLY A 191 -31.15 24.77 -21.26
C GLY A 191 -31.80 23.49 -20.75
N ALA A 192 -31.99 23.36 -19.43
CA ALA A 192 -32.57 22.19 -18.80
C ALA A 192 -34.00 21.92 -19.30
N PRO A 193 -34.28 20.71 -19.86
CA PRO A 193 -35.61 20.30 -20.27
C PRO A 193 -36.58 20.17 -19.09
N MET A 194 -37.90 20.23 -19.38
CA MET A 194 -38.94 20.13 -18.34
C MET A 194 -38.84 18.84 -17.51
N TRP A 195 -38.46 17.73 -18.12
CA TRP A 195 -38.30 16.45 -17.43
C TRP A 195 -37.20 16.49 -16.36
N PHE A 196 -36.21 17.37 -16.44
CA PHE A 196 -35.10 17.47 -15.52
C PHE A 196 -35.50 18.04 -14.14
N ARG A 197 -36.66 18.64 -13.99
CA ARG A 197 -37.13 19.22 -12.72
C ARG A 197 -37.17 18.18 -11.60
N VAL A 198 -37.60 16.95 -11.87
CA VAL A 198 -37.68 15.88 -10.87
C VAL A 198 -36.29 15.39 -10.50
N PRO A 199 -35.41 14.97 -11.41
CA PRO A 199 -34.02 14.66 -11.08
C PRO A 199 -33.29 15.77 -10.32
N TYR A 200 -33.51 17.03 -10.71
CA TYR A 200 -32.89 18.18 -10.04
C TYR A 200 -33.35 18.35 -8.59
N SER A 201 -34.63 18.14 -8.31
CA SER A 201 -35.11 18.20 -6.92
C SER A 201 -34.41 17.16 -6.02
N ILE A 202 -34.25 15.95 -6.52
CA ILE A 202 -33.51 14.89 -5.80
C ILE A 202 -32.01 15.28 -5.59
N ILE A 203 -31.38 15.76 -6.65
CA ILE A 203 -29.99 16.22 -6.62
C ILE A 203 -29.83 17.38 -5.64
N SER A 204 -30.74 18.36 -5.66
CA SER A 204 -30.66 19.55 -4.81
C SER A 204 -30.74 19.23 -3.31
N LEU A 205 -31.47 18.19 -2.93
CA LEU A 205 -31.52 17.69 -1.55
C LEU A 205 -30.19 17.13 -1.07
N LEU A 206 -29.37 16.59 -1.97
CA LEU A 206 -28.05 16.04 -1.67
C LEU A 206 -26.96 17.13 -1.58
N LEU A 207 -27.26 18.36 -2.00
CA LEU A 207 -26.31 19.48 -1.98
C LEU A 207 -26.34 20.18 -0.61
N LYS A 208 -25.14 20.40 -0.03
CA LYS A 208 -25.00 21.33 1.09
C LYS A 208 -25.35 22.74 0.64
N GLU A 209 -25.90 23.55 1.52
CA GLU A 209 -26.36 24.93 1.24
C GLU A 209 -25.34 25.76 0.45
N LYS A 210 -24.10 25.82 0.88
CA LYS A 210 -23.01 26.55 0.19
C LYS A 210 -22.72 26.06 -1.25
N LEU A 211 -23.05 24.83 -1.58
CA LEU A 211 -22.89 24.33 -2.95
C LEU A 211 -24.18 24.59 -3.75
N ARG A 212 -25.32 24.51 -3.12
CA ARG A 212 -26.62 24.83 -3.73
C ARG A 212 -26.66 26.29 -4.24
N GLU A 213 -26.12 27.25 -3.46
CA GLU A 213 -25.99 28.65 -3.86
C GLU A 213 -25.12 28.87 -5.11
N ARG A 214 -24.20 27.94 -5.40
CA ARG A 214 -23.32 28.01 -6.57
C ARG A 214 -23.92 27.38 -7.82
N VAL A 215 -24.97 26.57 -7.67
CA VAL A 215 -25.66 25.89 -8.78
C VAL A 215 -26.83 26.74 -9.25
N GLN A 216 -26.78 27.17 -10.48
CA GLN A 216 -27.81 28.02 -11.10
C GLN A 216 -28.35 27.34 -12.36
N MET A 217 -29.67 27.22 -12.46
CA MET A 217 -30.32 26.84 -13.71
C MET A 217 -30.60 28.12 -14.50
N VAL A 218 -30.09 28.17 -15.71
CA VAL A 218 -30.18 29.35 -16.58
C VAL A 218 -30.69 28.94 -17.95
N LYS A 219 -31.46 29.83 -18.55
CA LYS A 219 -31.81 29.68 -19.97
C LYS A 219 -30.57 29.98 -20.82
N MET A 220 -30.53 29.44 -22.03
CA MET A 220 -29.44 29.71 -22.96
C MET A 220 -29.29 31.22 -23.25
N SER A 221 -30.41 31.97 -23.35
CA SER A 221 -30.40 33.42 -23.53
C SER A 221 -29.83 34.21 -22.35
N GLU A 222 -29.92 33.67 -21.14
CA GLU A 222 -29.48 34.30 -19.89
C GLU A 222 -27.99 34.01 -19.58
N LEU A 223 -27.42 32.95 -20.16
CA LEU A 223 -26.03 32.55 -19.88
C LEU A 223 -25.01 33.67 -20.18
N LYS A 224 -25.27 34.47 -21.24
CA LYS A 224 -24.44 35.63 -21.62
C LYS A 224 -24.43 36.76 -20.58
N GLU A 225 -25.38 36.79 -19.65
CA GLU A 225 -25.42 37.74 -18.54
C GLU A 225 -24.45 37.35 -17.43
N HIS A 226 -24.11 36.08 -17.38
CA HIS A 226 -23.19 35.48 -16.38
C HIS A 226 -21.77 35.30 -16.89
N LEU A 227 -21.60 35.04 -18.19
CA LEU A 227 -20.30 34.83 -18.82
C LEU A 227 -20.25 35.64 -20.15
N PRO A 228 -19.12 36.34 -20.41
CA PRO A 228 -18.92 37.09 -21.67
C PRO A 228 -19.02 36.16 -22.89
N ARG A 229 -19.45 36.76 -24.02
CA ARG A 229 -19.61 36.01 -25.27
C ARG A 229 -18.32 35.35 -25.76
N GLU A 230 -17.20 35.98 -25.51
CA GLU A 230 -15.85 35.50 -25.87
C GLU A 230 -15.47 34.22 -25.11
N CYS A 231 -16.12 33.96 -23.97
CA CYS A 231 -15.91 32.79 -23.13
C CYS A 231 -16.86 31.63 -23.44
N LEU A 232 -17.83 31.83 -24.32
CA LEU A 232 -18.88 30.86 -24.62
C LEU A 232 -18.79 30.36 -26.07
N PRO A 233 -18.99 29.03 -26.28
CA PRO A 233 -19.14 28.48 -27.63
C PRO A 233 -20.27 29.15 -28.43
N GLU A 234 -20.12 29.20 -29.76
CA GLU A 234 -21.15 29.80 -30.66
C GLU A 234 -22.53 29.20 -30.42
N TYR A 235 -22.64 27.88 -30.25
CA TYR A 235 -23.91 27.20 -30.03
C TYR A 235 -24.56 27.48 -28.65
N LEU A 236 -23.79 28.03 -27.70
CA LEU A 236 -24.28 28.55 -26.42
C LEU A 236 -24.50 30.07 -26.44
N GLY A 237 -24.54 30.68 -27.61
CA GLY A 237 -24.77 32.11 -27.80
C GLY A 237 -23.52 32.99 -27.65
N GLY A 238 -22.34 32.39 -27.67
CA GLY A 238 -21.05 33.07 -27.64
C GLY A 238 -20.44 33.33 -29.01
N SER A 239 -19.15 33.60 -29.03
CA SER A 239 -18.32 33.80 -30.24
C SER A 239 -17.15 32.84 -30.37
N LEU A 240 -17.00 31.91 -29.40
CA LEU A 240 -15.92 30.98 -29.38
C LEU A 240 -16.19 29.80 -30.34
N LYS A 241 -15.34 29.66 -31.35
CA LYS A 241 -15.35 28.46 -32.21
C LYS A 241 -14.77 27.30 -31.44
N LEU A 242 -15.59 26.36 -31.04
CA LEU A 242 -15.21 25.18 -30.29
C LEU A 242 -14.89 24.03 -31.24
N ASP A 243 -13.66 23.58 -31.21
CA ASP A 243 -13.28 22.27 -31.73
C ASP A 243 -12.88 21.35 -30.56
N PRO A 244 -13.82 20.55 -30.01
CA PRO A 244 -13.57 19.71 -28.86
C PRO A 244 -12.46 18.69 -29.09
N LEU A 245 -12.27 18.22 -30.33
CA LEU A 245 -11.26 17.23 -30.67
C LEU A 245 -9.86 17.84 -30.56
N SER A 246 -9.61 18.99 -31.21
CA SER A 246 -8.30 19.63 -31.14
C SER A 246 -7.94 20.08 -29.72
N TRP A 247 -8.93 20.40 -28.91
CA TRP A 247 -8.70 20.87 -27.55
C TRP A 247 -8.39 19.73 -26.59
N ASN A 248 -9.14 18.67 -26.64
CA ASN A 248 -8.85 17.50 -25.82
C ASN A 248 -7.57 16.79 -26.24
N CYS A 249 -7.22 16.82 -27.53
CA CYS A 249 -5.93 16.32 -28.04
C CYS A 249 -4.70 17.02 -27.43
N ARG A 250 -4.81 18.31 -27.05
CA ARG A 250 -3.71 19.03 -26.37
C ARG A 250 -3.35 18.46 -25.02
N PHE A 251 -4.28 17.79 -24.38
CA PHE A 251 -4.09 17.15 -23.07
C PHE A 251 -3.63 15.69 -23.18
N LEU A 252 -3.63 15.12 -24.39
CA LEU A 252 -3.06 13.80 -24.59
C LEU A 252 -1.52 13.93 -24.58
N PRO A 253 -0.79 13.22 -23.69
CA PRO A 253 0.67 13.26 -23.66
C PRO A 253 1.22 12.75 -24.99
N GLN A 254 2.33 13.30 -25.43
CA GLN A 254 3.15 12.65 -26.46
C GLN A 254 3.67 11.32 -25.86
N GLN A 255 3.84 10.29 -26.69
CA GLN A 255 4.04 8.87 -26.33
C GLN A 255 5.11 8.53 -25.26
N ASN A 256 5.83 9.50 -24.72
CA ASN A 256 6.94 9.31 -23.77
C ASN A 256 6.67 9.88 -22.36
N GLY A 257 5.40 9.97 -21.93
CA GLY A 257 5.06 10.50 -20.61
C GLY A 257 5.50 9.56 -19.47
N HIS A 258 6.37 10.05 -18.58
CA HIS A 258 6.62 9.40 -17.28
C HIS A 258 5.32 9.29 -16.49
N PRO A 259 5.11 8.20 -15.74
CA PRO A 259 3.96 8.06 -14.83
C PRO A 259 3.91 9.26 -13.88
N ASP A 260 2.70 9.78 -13.64
CA ASP A 260 2.50 10.88 -12.70
C ASP A 260 2.93 10.42 -11.29
N PRO A 261 3.89 11.07 -10.64
CA PRO A 261 4.30 10.71 -9.27
C PRO A 261 3.14 10.71 -8.28
N LEU A 262 2.06 11.45 -8.59
CA LEU A 262 0.84 11.46 -7.79
C LEU A 262 0.09 10.11 -7.86
N ASP A 263 0.17 9.38 -8.97
CA ASP A 263 -0.47 8.06 -9.09
C ASP A 263 0.16 7.02 -8.16
N GLU A 264 1.46 7.08 -7.89
CA GLU A 264 2.11 6.22 -6.89
C GLU A 264 1.60 6.52 -5.49
N LEU A 265 1.47 7.80 -5.15
CA LEU A 265 0.93 8.26 -3.88
C LEU A 265 -0.56 7.91 -3.70
N ILE A 266 -1.34 7.91 -4.78
CA ILE A 266 -2.76 7.53 -4.74
C ILE A 266 -2.90 6.04 -4.39
N LEU A 267 -2.02 5.19 -4.85
CA LEU A 267 -2.04 3.75 -4.58
C LEU A 267 -1.58 3.39 -3.17
N VAL A 268 -0.91 4.30 -2.47
CA VAL A 268 -0.57 4.08 -1.05
C VAL A 268 -1.88 3.97 -0.25
N PRO A 269 -2.13 2.93 0.57
CA PRO A 269 -3.36 2.82 1.36
C PRO A 269 -3.63 4.07 2.20
N LEU A 270 -4.85 4.64 2.23
CA LEU A 270 -5.26 5.89 2.92
C LEU A 270 -5.09 5.87 4.39
N VAL A 271 -5.18 4.74 4.84
CA VAL A 271 -4.81 4.32 6.12
C VAL A 271 -3.43 3.75 5.81
N ALA A 272 -2.38 4.32 6.36
CA ALA A 272 -1.69 3.40 7.25
C ALA A 272 -2.80 2.58 7.82
N PRO A 273 -3.07 1.29 7.35
CA PRO A 273 -4.35 0.66 7.63
C PRO A 273 -4.60 1.01 9.07
N LYS A 274 -5.72 1.69 9.43
CA LYS A 274 -6.11 1.93 10.82
C LYS A 274 -5.48 0.80 11.46
N ASP A 275 -4.53 1.03 12.29
CA ASP A 275 -3.72 -0.06 12.83
C ASP A 275 -4.65 -1.23 12.92
N ASN A 276 -4.65 -2.11 11.88
CA ASN A 276 -5.72 -3.13 11.72
C ASN A 276 -5.46 -4.19 12.77
N GLY A 277 -4.67 -3.78 13.79
CA GLY A 277 -4.11 -4.68 14.75
C GLY A 277 -3.10 -5.65 14.11
N SER A 278 -2.64 -5.40 12.84
CA SER A 278 -1.66 -6.27 12.19
C SER A 278 -0.25 -6.05 12.70
N VAL A 279 0.14 -4.80 12.96
CA VAL A 279 1.42 -4.49 13.62
C VAL A 279 1.35 -4.93 15.08
N HIS A 280 2.35 -5.69 15.49
CA HIS A 280 2.40 -6.20 16.85
C HIS A 280 2.84 -5.11 17.83
N VAL A 281 1.97 -4.81 18.77
CA VAL A 281 2.17 -3.83 19.84
C VAL A 281 1.64 -4.40 21.16
N PRO A 282 2.13 -3.93 22.31
CA PRO A 282 1.58 -4.34 23.59
C PRO A 282 0.07 -4.10 23.66
N GLY A 283 -0.66 -5.07 24.14
CA GLY A 283 -2.12 -5.01 24.29
C GLY A 283 -2.58 -5.33 25.70
N PRO A 284 -3.84 -5.01 26.06
CA PRO A 284 -4.36 -5.16 27.42
C PRO A 284 -4.44 -6.63 27.89
N LYS A 285 -4.27 -7.59 27.00
CA LYS A 285 -4.23 -9.03 27.30
C LYS A 285 -2.83 -9.62 27.19
N SER A 286 -1.79 -8.79 27.19
CA SER A 286 -0.41 -9.25 27.24
C SER A 286 -0.11 -9.80 28.64
N LEU A 287 0.65 -10.89 28.69
CA LEU A 287 1.02 -11.60 29.90
C LEU A 287 2.46 -11.24 30.28
N THR A 288 2.73 -11.08 31.56
CA THR A 288 4.07 -11.10 32.12
C THR A 288 4.63 -12.54 32.05
N LEU A 289 5.94 -12.70 32.25
CA LEU A 289 6.56 -14.03 32.26
C LEU A 289 5.97 -14.96 33.33
N GLN A 290 5.64 -14.43 34.52
CA GLN A 290 5.02 -15.21 35.58
C GLN A 290 3.60 -15.66 35.19
N GLU A 291 2.81 -14.75 34.66
CA GLU A 291 1.46 -15.09 34.16
C GLU A 291 1.50 -16.08 32.98
N LEU A 292 2.53 -16.01 32.12
CA LEU A 292 2.77 -16.97 31.04
C LEU A 292 3.09 -18.35 31.61
N LEU A 293 3.97 -18.42 32.62
CA LEU A 293 4.32 -19.66 33.31
C LEU A 293 3.08 -20.29 33.96
N ASP A 294 2.30 -19.48 34.66
CA ASP A 294 1.05 -19.91 35.32
C ASP A 294 0.00 -20.37 34.27
N HIS A 295 -0.06 -19.67 33.11
CA HIS A 295 -0.93 -20.05 32.01
C HIS A 295 -0.56 -21.43 31.44
N VAL A 296 0.72 -21.66 31.14
CA VAL A 296 1.22 -22.95 30.64
C VAL A 296 1.05 -24.04 31.68
N SER A 297 1.35 -23.78 32.95
CA SER A 297 1.19 -24.74 34.05
C SER A 297 -0.25 -25.15 34.27
N ARG A 298 -1.19 -24.22 34.18
CA ARG A 298 -2.64 -24.46 34.35
C ARG A 298 -3.23 -25.18 33.15
N LYS A 299 -2.95 -24.72 31.92
CA LYS A 299 -3.49 -25.31 30.70
C LYS A 299 -2.82 -26.62 30.32
N GLN A 300 -1.57 -26.78 30.68
CA GLN A 300 -0.71 -27.89 30.25
C GLN A 300 -0.67 -27.99 28.70
N LYS A 301 0.04 -28.96 28.19
CA LYS A 301 0.18 -29.19 26.75
C LYS A 301 -1.18 -29.33 26.06
N ARG A 302 -2.11 -30.06 26.66
CA ARG A 302 -3.45 -30.32 26.12
C ARG A 302 -4.25 -29.03 25.94
N GLY A 303 -4.34 -28.18 26.96
CA GLY A 303 -5.09 -26.93 26.90
C GLY A 303 -4.48 -25.92 25.93
N ILE A 304 -3.15 -25.91 25.74
CA ILE A 304 -2.51 -25.08 24.70
C ILE A 304 -2.83 -25.64 23.30
N TYR A 305 -2.92 -26.95 23.13
CA TYR A 305 -3.35 -27.56 21.87
C TYR A 305 -4.81 -27.22 21.54
N GLU A 306 -5.70 -27.23 22.53
CA GLU A 306 -7.11 -26.79 22.36
C GLU A 306 -7.19 -25.31 21.96
N GLU A 307 -6.35 -24.45 22.54
CA GLU A 307 -6.22 -23.04 22.16
C GLU A 307 -5.75 -22.88 20.70
N TYR A 308 -4.82 -23.71 20.24
CA TYR A 308 -4.41 -23.72 18.84
C TYR A 308 -5.55 -24.15 17.90
N GLU A 309 -6.35 -25.14 18.29
CA GLU A 309 -7.48 -25.57 17.49
C GLU A 309 -8.52 -24.44 17.27
N ASP A 310 -8.71 -23.55 18.26
CA ASP A 310 -9.54 -22.35 18.10
C ASP A 310 -8.95 -21.40 17.05
N ILE A 311 -7.63 -21.24 17.03
CA ILE A 311 -6.95 -20.45 15.99
C ILE A 311 -7.14 -21.12 14.63
N ARG A 312 -6.95 -22.43 14.54
CA ARG A 312 -7.00 -23.20 13.29
C ARG A 312 -8.38 -23.21 12.65
N ARG A 313 -9.45 -23.23 13.44
CA ARG A 313 -10.85 -23.21 12.97
C ARG A 313 -11.26 -21.88 12.35
N ARG A 314 -10.53 -20.80 12.61
CA ARG A 314 -10.85 -19.49 12.04
C ARG A 314 -10.53 -19.47 10.56
N SER A 315 -11.51 -19.11 9.75
CA SER A 315 -11.29 -18.91 8.32
C SER A 315 -10.30 -17.77 8.07
N PRO A 316 -9.41 -17.89 7.07
CA PRO A 316 -8.57 -16.80 6.66
C PRO A 316 -9.37 -15.54 6.32
N ALA A 317 -8.92 -14.39 6.80
CA ALA A 317 -9.56 -13.10 6.52
C ALA A 317 -9.05 -12.54 5.20
N GLY A 318 -9.67 -12.94 4.08
CA GLY A 318 -9.30 -12.42 2.76
C GLY A 318 -9.50 -13.46 1.65
N THR A 319 -9.02 -13.11 0.46
CA THR A 319 -9.17 -13.90 -0.75
C THR A 319 -7.81 -14.42 -1.25
N PHE A 320 -7.85 -15.44 -2.11
CA PHE A 320 -6.68 -16.10 -2.69
C PHE A 320 -6.77 -16.15 -4.23
N VAL A 321 -7.49 -15.22 -4.84
CA VAL A 321 -7.82 -15.23 -6.28
C VAL A 321 -6.56 -15.31 -7.14
N CYS A 322 -5.55 -14.52 -6.84
CA CYS A 322 -4.32 -14.50 -7.59
C CYS A 322 -3.53 -15.81 -7.45
N SER A 323 -3.43 -16.33 -6.21
CA SER A 323 -2.70 -17.56 -5.91
C SER A 323 -3.35 -18.79 -6.56
N LEU A 324 -4.67 -18.83 -6.62
CA LEU A 324 -5.45 -19.96 -7.17
C LEU A 324 -5.71 -19.83 -8.68
N ALA A 325 -5.30 -18.73 -9.31
CA ALA A 325 -5.44 -18.56 -10.75
C ALA A 325 -4.72 -19.70 -11.51
N PRO A 326 -5.32 -20.30 -12.55
CA PRO A 326 -4.74 -21.45 -13.26
C PRO A 326 -3.30 -21.24 -13.73
N TYR A 327 -2.98 -20.04 -14.22
CA TYR A 327 -1.64 -19.68 -14.71
C TYR A 327 -0.60 -19.45 -13.60
N ASN A 328 -1.01 -19.45 -12.32
CA ASN A 328 -0.11 -19.33 -11.17
C ASN A 328 0.03 -20.65 -10.39
N GLN A 329 -0.75 -21.68 -10.69
CA GLN A 329 -0.74 -22.93 -9.92
C GLN A 329 0.63 -23.60 -9.90
N GLU A 330 1.32 -23.64 -11.03
CA GLU A 330 2.67 -24.23 -11.12
C GLU A 330 3.74 -23.46 -10.33
N LYS A 331 3.43 -22.21 -9.94
CA LYS A 331 4.29 -21.39 -9.10
C LYS A 331 4.09 -21.66 -7.61
N ASN A 332 3.07 -22.42 -7.21
CA ASN A 332 2.81 -22.82 -5.84
C ASN A 332 3.43 -24.19 -5.57
N ARG A 333 4.30 -24.27 -4.56
CA ARG A 333 4.89 -25.55 -4.11
C ARG A 333 3.82 -26.51 -3.56
N TYR A 334 2.80 -25.96 -2.90
CA TYR A 334 1.67 -26.68 -2.33
C TYR A 334 0.38 -25.98 -2.72
N GLY A 335 -0.54 -26.69 -3.37
CA GLY A 335 -1.82 -26.14 -3.82
C GLY A 335 -2.76 -25.73 -2.69
N ASP A 336 -2.59 -26.33 -1.52
CA ASP A 336 -3.35 -26.05 -0.29
C ASP A 336 -2.73 -24.94 0.58
N VAL A 337 -1.63 -24.32 0.13
CA VAL A 337 -0.98 -23.20 0.82
C VAL A 337 -0.93 -21.96 -0.08
N PRO A 338 -2.10 -21.37 -0.39
CA PRO A 338 -2.16 -20.15 -1.18
C PRO A 338 -1.77 -18.93 -0.33
N CYS A 339 -1.35 -17.82 -0.98
CA CYS A 339 -1.12 -16.54 -0.32
C CYS A 339 -2.31 -15.59 -0.49
N LEU A 340 -2.58 -14.79 0.55
CA LEU A 340 -3.67 -13.81 0.59
C LEU A 340 -3.42 -12.68 -0.43
N ASP A 341 -4.46 -12.29 -1.18
CA ASP A 341 -4.36 -11.25 -2.20
C ASP A 341 -3.96 -9.88 -1.62
N GLN A 342 -4.43 -9.55 -0.41
CA GLN A 342 -4.19 -8.23 0.21
C GLN A 342 -2.77 -8.04 0.75
N THR A 343 -2.04 -9.12 1.03
CA THR A 343 -0.71 -9.08 1.66
C THR A 343 0.39 -9.69 0.81
N ARG A 344 0.04 -10.26 -0.35
CA ARG A 344 1.03 -10.86 -1.23
C ARG A 344 2.06 -9.84 -1.72
N VAL A 345 3.28 -10.26 -1.89
CA VAL A 345 4.29 -9.50 -2.60
C VAL A 345 3.94 -9.47 -4.09
N LYS A 346 3.89 -8.27 -4.67
CA LYS A 346 3.64 -8.07 -6.10
C LYS A 346 4.96 -7.68 -6.75
N LEU A 347 5.38 -8.48 -7.72
CA LEU A 347 6.58 -8.21 -8.51
C LEU A 347 6.29 -7.13 -9.55
N ALA A 348 7.28 -6.29 -9.83
CA ALA A 348 7.18 -5.31 -10.91
C ALA A 348 6.99 -6.03 -12.25
N LYS A 349 6.14 -5.46 -13.13
CA LYS A 349 5.99 -5.93 -14.51
C LYS A 349 6.78 -4.99 -15.43
N PRO A 350 7.98 -5.37 -15.90
CA PRO A 350 8.71 -4.53 -16.82
C PRO A 350 7.96 -4.42 -18.15
N TYR A 351 7.84 -3.23 -18.70
CA TYR A 351 7.25 -3.02 -20.03
C TYR A 351 7.99 -3.80 -21.14
N SER A 352 9.28 -4.02 -20.95
CA SER A 352 10.14 -4.75 -21.88
C SER A 352 9.93 -6.27 -21.86
N ARG A 353 9.21 -6.80 -20.87
CA ARG A 353 8.98 -8.25 -20.70
C ARG A 353 7.55 -8.52 -20.21
N PRO A 354 6.55 -8.36 -21.08
CA PRO A 354 5.13 -8.50 -20.71
C PRO A 354 4.76 -9.93 -20.29
N GLU A 355 5.58 -10.93 -20.64
CA GLU A 355 5.45 -12.34 -20.26
C GLU A 355 5.70 -12.58 -18.76
N LEU A 356 6.40 -11.67 -18.07
CA LEU A 356 6.64 -11.80 -16.63
C LEU A 356 5.38 -11.48 -15.83
N THR A 357 4.98 -12.40 -14.96
CA THR A 357 3.85 -12.20 -14.06
C THR A 357 4.28 -11.41 -12.82
N ASP A 358 3.31 -10.81 -12.12
CA ASP A 358 3.56 -10.13 -10.83
C ASP A 358 3.46 -11.08 -9.64
N TYR A 359 3.27 -12.39 -9.90
CA TYR A 359 2.96 -13.38 -8.88
C TYR A 359 4.20 -14.10 -8.36
N ILE A 360 4.27 -14.16 -7.05
CA ILE A 360 5.10 -15.08 -6.26
C ILE A 360 4.31 -15.49 -5.02
N ASN A 361 4.43 -16.74 -4.57
CA ASN A 361 3.84 -17.19 -3.30
C ASN A 361 4.66 -16.65 -2.13
N ALA A 362 4.44 -15.40 -1.80
CA ALA A 362 5.11 -14.66 -0.74
C ALA A 362 4.17 -13.59 -0.17
N SER A 363 4.24 -13.34 1.13
CA SER A 363 3.39 -12.41 1.86
C SER A 363 4.22 -11.48 2.73
N PHE A 364 3.91 -10.18 2.73
CA PHE A 364 4.41 -9.28 3.75
C PHE A 364 3.80 -9.61 5.10
N MET A 365 4.63 -9.58 6.13
CA MET A 365 4.24 -9.82 7.52
C MET A 365 4.84 -8.73 8.41
N ASP A 366 4.02 -8.19 9.30
CA ASP A 366 4.45 -7.18 10.26
C ASP A 366 5.19 -7.83 11.44
N GLY A 367 6.12 -7.08 12.00
CA GLY A 367 6.86 -7.45 13.20
C GLY A 367 6.43 -6.63 14.42
N TYR A 368 7.21 -6.71 15.49
CA TYR A 368 6.99 -5.89 16.68
C TYR A 368 7.35 -4.43 16.39
N LYS A 369 6.36 -3.55 16.49
CA LYS A 369 6.45 -2.11 16.16
C LYS A 369 7.01 -1.80 14.76
N GLN A 370 7.02 -2.78 13.87
CA GLN A 370 7.54 -2.61 12.52
C GLN A 370 6.58 -3.22 11.49
N ARG A 371 6.17 -2.41 10.53
CA ARG A 371 5.40 -2.87 9.37
C ARG A 371 6.33 -3.56 8.37
N ASN A 372 5.80 -4.60 7.70
CA ASN A 372 6.54 -5.36 6.70
C ASN A 372 7.95 -5.77 7.18
N ALA A 373 8.07 -6.20 8.44
CA ALA A 373 9.35 -6.65 8.99
C ALA A 373 9.86 -7.91 8.30
N TYR A 374 8.94 -8.72 7.77
CA TYR A 374 9.26 -9.96 7.09
C TYR A 374 8.53 -10.11 5.77
N ILE A 375 9.10 -10.94 4.90
CA ILE A 375 8.42 -11.59 3.80
C ILE A 375 8.44 -13.09 4.07
N GLY A 376 7.27 -13.65 4.41
CA GLY A 376 7.09 -15.09 4.53
C GLY A 376 6.83 -15.70 3.16
N THR A 377 7.64 -16.68 2.73
CA THR A 377 7.53 -17.29 1.40
C THR A 377 7.78 -18.78 1.43
N GLN A 378 7.32 -19.50 0.42
CA GLN A 378 7.64 -20.90 0.21
C GLN A 378 9.10 -21.11 -0.17
N GLY A 379 9.63 -22.33 0.01
CA GLY A 379 10.92 -22.71 -0.58
C GLY A 379 10.84 -22.60 -2.12
N PRO A 380 11.73 -21.84 -2.77
CA PRO A 380 11.69 -21.62 -4.20
C PRO A 380 11.70 -22.90 -5.03
N LEU A 381 10.92 -22.93 -6.11
CA LEU A 381 10.88 -23.97 -7.15
C LEU A 381 11.82 -23.58 -8.29
N GLU A 382 12.20 -24.54 -9.13
CA GLU A 382 13.07 -24.25 -10.29
C GLU A 382 12.48 -23.19 -11.23
N ASN A 383 11.17 -23.24 -11.45
CA ASN A 383 10.44 -22.25 -12.26
C ASN A 383 10.16 -20.93 -11.52
N THR A 384 10.52 -20.77 -10.23
CA THR A 384 10.32 -19.55 -9.45
C THR A 384 11.61 -18.92 -8.91
N TYR A 385 12.79 -19.45 -9.26
CA TYR A 385 14.06 -18.87 -8.82
C TYR A 385 14.23 -17.42 -9.28
N SER A 386 13.92 -17.14 -10.53
CA SER A 386 14.01 -15.77 -11.06
C SER A 386 13.02 -14.84 -10.37
N ASP A 387 11.79 -15.28 -10.10
CA ASP A 387 10.78 -14.51 -9.36
C ASP A 387 11.24 -14.23 -7.92
N PHE A 388 11.86 -15.22 -7.27
CA PHE A 388 12.40 -15.08 -5.91
C PHE A 388 13.51 -14.02 -5.85
N TRP A 389 14.49 -14.07 -6.77
CA TRP A 389 15.57 -13.09 -6.78
C TRP A 389 15.12 -11.70 -7.21
N ARG A 390 14.11 -11.59 -8.10
CA ARG A 390 13.44 -10.31 -8.38
C ARG A 390 12.80 -9.75 -7.12
N MET A 391 12.08 -10.55 -6.34
CA MET A 391 11.51 -10.13 -5.07
C MET A 391 12.60 -9.62 -4.11
N VAL A 392 13.68 -10.36 -3.94
CA VAL A 392 14.81 -9.96 -3.08
C VAL A 392 15.40 -8.61 -3.52
N TRP A 393 15.56 -8.42 -4.83
CA TRP A 393 16.06 -7.18 -5.41
C TRP A 393 15.09 -6.01 -5.24
N GLU A 394 13.85 -6.18 -5.64
CA GLU A 394 12.82 -5.13 -5.62
C GLU A 394 12.46 -4.68 -4.20
N GLN A 395 12.51 -5.61 -3.22
CA GLN A 395 12.21 -5.30 -1.83
C GLN A 395 13.44 -4.89 -1.00
N ASN A 396 14.59 -4.69 -1.65
CA ASN A 396 15.85 -4.27 -1.00
C ASN A 396 16.27 -5.20 0.15
N VAL A 397 15.99 -6.49 0.05
CA VAL A 397 16.25 -7.48 1.09
C VAL A 397 17.75 -7.57 1.37
N LEU A 398 18.13 -7.57 2.66
CA LEU A 398 19.51 -7.67 3.11
C LEU A 398 19.81 -9.04 3.74
N VAL A 399 18.78 -9.73 4.22
CA VAL A 399 18.91 -11.02 4.91
C VAL A 399 17.83 -11.99 4.45
N ILE A 400 18.24 -13.20 4.13
CA ILE A 400 17.38 -14.34 3.82
C ILE A 400 17.56 -15.38 4.92
N VAL A 401 16.47 -15.90 5.46
CA VAL A 401 16.43 -16.96 6.49
C VAL A 401 15.74 -18.19 5.90
N MET A 402 16.46 -19.28 5.83
CA MET A 402 15.99 -20.59 5.41
C MET A 402 15.99 -21.54 6.61
N THR A 403 14.81 -22.02 7.02
CA THR A 403 14.65 -22.89 8.20
C THR A 403 14.43 -24.36 7.83
N THR A 404 14.98 -24.78 6.71
CA THR A 404 14.89 -26.17 6.21
C THR A 404 16.19 -26.56 5.51
N ARG A 405 16.41 -27.86 5.39
CA ARG A 405 17.41 -28.40 4.45
C ARG A 405 16.78 -28.48 3.05
N LEU A 406 17.58 -28.71 2.04
CA LEU A 406 17.09 -28.92 0.66
C LEU A 406 16.24 -30.20 0.58
N GLU A 407 16.67 -31.23 1.29
CA GLU A 407 16.00 -32.51 1.38
C GLU A 407 15.92 -32.96 2.85
N GLU A 408 14.79 -33.51 3.26
CA GLU A 408 14.53 -34.04 4.59
C GLU A 408 13.67 -35.30 4.47
N GLY A 409 14.10 -36.39 5.12
CA GLY A 409 13.39 -37.68 5.06
C GLY A 409 13.14 -38.19 3.64
N GLY A 410 14.12 -38.01 2.72
CA GLY A 410 14.01 -38.42 1.31
C GLY A 410 13.06 -37.58 0.48
N ARG A 411 12.61 -36.42 0.98
CA ARG A 411 11.69 -35.51 0.27
C ARG A 411 12.33 -34.16 0.04
N ARG A 412 12.28 -33.68 -1.19
CA ARG A 412 12.75 -32.34 -1.55
C ARG A 412 11.87 -31.28 -0.89
N LYS A 413 12.47 -30.43 -0.05
CA LYS A 413 11.81 -29.35 0.71
C LYS A 413 11.97 -27.99 0.06
N CYS A 414 13.10 -27.77 -0.63
CA CYS A 414 13.42 -26.51 -1.29
C CYS A 414 14.30 -26.77 -2.51
N GLY A 415 14.23 -25.92 -3.52
CA GLY A 415 15.17 -25.93 -4.63
C GLY A 415 16.50 -25.27 -4.27
N GLN A 416 17.54 -25.60 -5.03
CA GLN A 416 18.88 -25.01 -4.89
C GLN A 416 18.91 -23.67 -5.65
N TYR A 417 18.44 -22.59 -5.02
CA TYR A 417 18.26 -21.29 -5.67
C TYR A 417 19.47 -20.33 -5.51
N TRP A 418 20.54 -20.74 -4.84
CA TRP A 418 21.78 -19.97 -4.69
C TRP A 418 23.00 -20.84 -4.98
N PRO A 419 24.15 -20.25 -5.43
CA PRO A 419 25.39 -21.00 -5.63
C PRO A 419 26.00 -21.45 -4.30
N LEU A 420 26.38 -22.74 -4.19
CA LEU A 420 26.95 -23.32 -2.97
C LEU A 420 28.44 -23.05 -2.80
N GLU A 421 29.17 -23.04 -3.89
CA GLU A 421 30.63 -22.91 -3.87
C GLU A 421 31.06 -21.45 -3.91
N LYS A 422 32.11 -21.13 -3.19
CA LYS A 422 32.70 -19.80 -3.19
C LYS A 422 33.14 -19.42 -4.62
N ASP A 423 32.93 -18.17 -4.97
CA ASP A 423 33.25 -17.54 -6.26
C ASP A 423 32.44 -18.12 -7.45
N PHE A 424 31.52 -19.08 -7.17
CA PHE A 424 30.61 -19.55 -8.19
C PHE A 424 29.43 -18.58 -8.35
N GLN A 425 28.96 -18.43 -9.61
CA GLN A 425 27.86 -17.53 -9.92
C GLN A 425 26.78 -18.20 -10.76
N VAL A 426 25.54 -17.80 -10.55
CA VAL A 426 24.37 -18.26 -11.30
C VAL A 426 23.54 -17.05 -11.73
N CYS A 427 23.08 -17.08 -12.98
CA CYS A 427 22.23 -16.03 -13.54
C CYS A 427 20.75 -16.40 -13.47
N PHE A 428 19.93 -15.48 -12.97
CA PHE A 428 18.46 -15.58 -12.92
C PHE A 428 17.86 -14.35 -13.61
N GLY A 429 17.65 -14.44 -14.92
CA GLY A 429 17.22 -13.31 -15.73
C GLY A 429 18.29 -12.20 -15.78
N ALA A 430 17.93 -11.00 -15.33
CA ALA A 430 18.84 -9.85 -15.27
C ALA A 430 19.73 -9.82 -14.03
N LEU A 431 19.58 -10.77 -13.10
CA LEU A 431 20.32 -10.82 -11.85
C LEU A 431 21.34 -11.97 -11.85
N THR A 432 22.57 -11.64 -11.52
CA THR A 432 23.65 -12.61 -11.30
C THR A 432 23.92 -12.71 -9.81
N ILE A 433 23.89 -13.92 -9.27
CA ILE A 433 24.12 -14.20 -7.85
C ILE A 433 25.48 -14.88 -7.72
N THR A 434 26.36 -14.28 -6.95
CA THR A 434 27.72 -14.79 -6.70
C THR A 434 27.88 -15.15 -5.22
N ASN A 435 28.39 -16.31 -4.91
CA ASN A 435 28.74 -16.70 -3.55
C ASN A 435 30.13 -16.16 -3.20
N LEU A 436 30.20 -15.20 -2.27
CA LEU A 436 31.46 -14.61 -1.82
C LEU A 436 32.15 -15.41 -0.69
N GLY A 437 31.41 -16.26 0.00
CA GLY A 437 31.95 -17.08 1.06
C GLY A 437 30.87 -17.71 1.93
N VAL A 438 31.22 -18.81 2.57
CA VAL A 438 30.35 -19.60 3.46
C VAL A 438 31.00 -19.74 4.80
N GLU A 439 30.28 -19.40 5.86
CA GLU A 439 30.64 -19.62 7.26
C GLU A 439 29.77 -20.77 7.80
N ASN A 440 30.45 -21.88 8.17
CA ASN A 440 29.76 -23.04 8.72
C ASN A 440 29.80 -22.96 10.25
N LEU A 441 28.64 -22.91 10.87
CA LEU A 441 28.43 -22.87 12.30
C LEU A 441 27.73 -24.17 12.74
N ASN A 442 27.73 -24.45 14.04
CA ASN A 442 27.22 -25.74 14.54
C ASN A 442 25.79 -26.06 14.14
N HIS A 443 24.92 -25.03 14.10
CA HIS A 443 23.49 -25.20 13.90
C HIS A 443 22.97 -24.56 12.61
N TYR A 444 23.80 -23.77 11.92
CA TYR A 444 23.42 -23.08 10.68
C TYR A 444 24.64 -22.76 9.82
N LYS A 445 24.35 -22.47 8.55
CA LYS A 445 25.32 -21.91 7.59
C LYS A 445 24.94 -20.47 7.28
N LYS A 446 25.96 -19.61 7.20
CA LYS A 446 25.82 -18.24 6.72
C LYS A 446 26.61 -18.09 5.42
N THR A 447 25.93 -17.71 4.35
CA THR A 447 26.52 -17.47 3.04
C THR A 447 26.39 -16.00 2.71
N ILE A 448 27.47 -15.35 2.30
CA ILE A 448 27.44 -13.98 1.79
C ILE A 448 27.28 -14.05 0.28
N LEU A 449 26.20 -13.48 -0.22
CA LEU A 449 25.85 -13.45 -1.63
C LEU A 449 25.96 -12.02 -2.16
N GLU A 450 26.54 -11.85 -3.33
CA GLU A 450 26.49 -10.61 -4.11
C GLU A 450 25.43 -10.78 -5.19
N ILE A 451 24.51 -9.81 -5.28
CA ILE A 451 23.56 -9.70 -6.36
C ILE A 451 24.02 -8.57 -7.28
N HIS A 452 24.25 -8.87 -8.54
CA HIS A 452 24.57 -7.91 -9.58
C HIS A 452 23.42 -7.82 -10.59
N SER A 453 22.90 -6.61 -10.82
CA SER A 453 21.89 -6.35 -11.85
C SER A 453 22.55 -5.90 -13.14
N SER A 454 22.33 -6.61 -14.23
CA SER A 454 22.80 -6.22 -15.57
C SER A 454 22.07 -4.98 -16.12
N GLU A 455 20.86 -4.72 -15.64
CA GLU A 455 20.04 -3.57 -16.07
C GLU A 455 20.49 -2.27 -15.40
N THR A 456 20.69 -2.28 -14.07
CA THR A 456 21.08 -1.07 -13.31
C THR A 456 22.58 -0.95 -13.09
N ARG A 457 23.35 -2.02 -13.34
CA ARG A 457 24.78 -2.16 -13.03
C ARG A 457 25.11 -2.02 -11.53
N GLU A 458 24.09 -2.08 -10.69
CA GLU A 458 24.24 -2.05 -9.23
C GLU A 458 24.62 -3.41 -8.68
N ARG A 459 25.36 -3.39 -7.55
CA ARG A 459 25.69 -4.57 -6.76
C ARG A 459 25.17 -4.40 -5.35
N ARG A 460 24.64 -5.48 -4.77
CA ARG A 460 24.14 -5.51 -3.40
C ARG A 460 24.56 -6.79 -2.69
N LEU A 461 24.87 -6.68 -1.41
CA LEU A 461 25.18 -7.83 -0.57
C LEU A 461 23.92 -8.31 0.15
N VAL A 462 23.75 -9.62 0.18
CA VAL A 462 22.67 -10.30 0.92
C VAL A 462 23.30 -11.43 1.74
N SER A 463 22.94 -11.50 3.01
CA SER A 463 23.35 -12.58 3.91
C SER A 463 22.29 -13.67 3.94
N HIS A 464 22.64 -14.87 3.53
CA HIS A 464 21.78 -16.05 3.52
C HIS A 464 22.10 -16.93 4.72
N PHE A 465 21.11 -17.15 5.59
CA PHE A 465 21.19 -17.96 6.79
C PHE A 465 20.36 -19.23 6.62
N GLN A 466 21.02 -20.40 6.65
CA GLN A 466 20.35 -21.68 6.57
C GLN A 466 20.44 -22.41 7.91
N TYR A 467 19.32 -22.54 8.64
CA TYR A 467 19.23 -23.30 9.88
C TYR A 467 19.14 -24.81 9.61
N LEU A 468 20.03 -25.58 10.18
CA LEU A 468 20.20 -27.02 9.88
C LEU A 468 19.68 -27.95 10.98
N SER A 469 19.48 -27.42 12.19
CA SER A 469 19.15 -28.23 13.37
C SER A 469 17.66 -28.40 13.64
N TRP A 470 16.79 -28.05 12.66
CA TRP A 470 15.39 -28.39 12.76
C TRP A 470 15.21 -29.89 12.44
N PRO A 471 14.55 -30.66 13.31
CA PRO A 471 14.35 -32.08 13.04
C PRO A 471 13.42 -32.31 11.86
N ASP A 472 13.54 -33.46 11.18
CA ASP A 472 12.68 -33.80 10.03
C ASP A 472 11.18 -33.79 10.40
N TYR A 473 10.88 -34.16 11.65
CA TYR A 473 9.54 -34.19 12.23
C TYR A 473 9.49 -33.41 13.54
N GLY A 474 8.33 -32.77 13.82
CA GLY A 474 8.09 -32.06 15.07
C GLY A 474 8.81 -30.72 15.17
N VAL A 475 9.31 -30.44 16.37
CA VAL A 475 9.99 -29.20 16.75
C VAL A 475 11.33 -29.51 17.44
N PRO A 476 12.25 -28.53 17.53
CA PRO A 476 13.49 -28.72 18.29
C PRO A 476 13.21 -29.11 19.75
N SER A 477 14.07 -29.98 20.31
CA SER A 477 13.98 -30.40 21.72
C SER A 477 14.32 -29.26 22.69
N SER A 478 15.19 -28.33 22.29
CA SER A 478 15.53 -27.10 23.01
C SER A 478 15.41 -25.91 22.06
N ALA A 479 14.94 -24.81 22.58
CA ALA A 479 14.79 -23.56 21.84
C ALA A 479 16.08 -22.76 21.76
N ALA A 480 17.07 -23.03 22.60
CA ALA A 480 18.29 -22.23 22.74
C ALA A 480 19.00 -22.01 21.41
N THR A 481 19.19 -23.04 20.59
CA THR A 481 19.89 -22.95 19.31
C THR A 481 19.13 -22.13 18.28
N LEU A 482 17.78 -22.20 18.28
CA LEU A 482 16.94 -21.40 17.39
C LEU A 482 16.91 -19.93 17.82
N ILE A 483 16.90 -19.65 19.12
CA ILE A 483 16.93 -18.29 19.66
C ILE A 483 18.30 -17.64 19.40
N ASP A 484 19.39 -18.37 19.57
CA ASP A 484 20.73 -17.89 19.24
C ASP A 484 20.86 -17.59 17.73
N PHE A 485 20.31 -18.47 16.89
CA PHE A 485 20.21 -18.25 15.45
C PHE A 485 19.42 -16.99 15.12
N LEU A 486 18.25 -16.79 15.75
CA LEU A 486 17.44 -15.59 15.60
C LEU A 486 18.22 -14.33 16.01
N GLY A 487 18.96 -14.39 17.11
CA GLY A 487 19.85 -13.32 17.56
C GLY A 487 20.92 -12.97 16.54
N ALA A 488 21.56 -13.99 15.93
CA ALA A 488 22.55 -13.79 14.86
C ALA A 488 21.95 -13.13 13.60
N VAL A 489 20.76 -13.56 13.18
CA VAL A 489 20.00 -12.97 12.06
C VAL A 489 19.69 -11.49 12.34
N LYS A 490 19.16 -11.17 13.51
CA LYS A 490 18.86 -9.78 13.90
C LYS A 490 20.09 -8.90 13.96
N GLN A 491 21.20 -9.42 14.47
CA GLN A 491 22.46 -8.69 14.51
C GLN A 491 22.98 -8.40 13.10
N GLN A 492 22.93 -9.39 12.19
CA GLN A 492 23.33 -9.19 10.80
C GLN A 492 22.45 -8.16 10.09
N GLN A 493 21.14 -8.19 10.33
CA GLN A 493 20.22 -7.17 9.78
C GLN A 493 20.61 -5.76 10.26
N ARG A 494 20.89 -5.58 11.55
CA ARG A 494 21.34 -4.29 12.10
C ARG A 494 22.64 -3.80 11.47
N VAL A 495 23.63 -4.68 11.33
CA VAL A 495 24.91 -4.36 10.69
C VAL A 495 24.70 -3.96 9.22
N ALA A 496 23.91 -4.73 8.47
CA ALA A 496 23.64 -4.46 7.08
C ALA A 496 22.88 -3.13 6.89
N VAL A 497 21.89 -2.83 7.74
CA VAL A 497 21.17 -1.53 7.71
C VAL A 497 22.12 -0.37 8.04
N SER A 498 22.98 -0.52 9.05
CA SER A 498 23.97 0.51 9.41
C SER A 498 24.93 0.81 8.26
N SER A 499 25.30 -0.18 7.46
CA SER A 499 26.18 -0.01 6.29
C SER A 499 25.52 0.74 5.11
N LEU A 500 24.18 0.84 5.07
CA LEU A 500 23.48 1.65 4.06
C LEU A 500 23.67 3.15 4.28
N GLY A 501 24.08 3.55 5.48
CA GLY A 501 24.42 4.93 5.82
C GLY A 501 23.21 5.88 5.83
N PRO A 502 23.45 7.21 5.88
CA PRO A 502 22.41 8.22 6.05
C PRO A 502 21.47 8.39 4.85
N ARG A 503 21.74 7.72 3.73
CA ARG A 503 20.85 7.71 2.57
C ARG A 503 19.66 6.77 2.73
N PHE A 504 19.75 5.80 3.66
CA PHE A 504 18.62 4.93 3.97
C PHE A 504 17.58 5.68 4.80
N LYS A 505 16.42 5.92 4.24
CA LYS A 505 15.29 6.63 4.87
C LYS A 505 14.15 5.70 5.32
N GLY A 506 14.38 4.38 5.31
CA GLY A 506 13.39 3.39 5.71
C GLY A 506 13.27 3.26 7.24
N HIS A 507 12.51 2.27 7.68
CA HIS A 507 12.36 1.96 9.10
C HIS A 507 13.73 1.59 9.72
N PRO A 508 14.03 1.98 10.98
CA PRO A 508 15.30 1.65 11.64
C PRO A 508 15.63 0.15 11.69
N GLY A 509 14.61 -0.71 11.69
CA GLY A 509 14.76 -2.17 11.59
C GLY A 509 15.17 -2.67 10.20
N GLY A 510 15.20 -1.78 9.20
CA GLY A 510 15.60 -2.09 7.82
C GLY A 510 14.47 -2.58 6.92
N PRO A 511 14.80 -2.96 5.68
CA PRO A 511 13.89 -3.60 4.75
C PRO A 511 13.48 -4.99 5.27
N PRO A 512 12.44 -5.63 4.66
CA PRO A 512 11.97 -6.93 5.11
C PRO A 512 13.08 -8.00 5.12
N ILE A 513 13.07 -8.85 6.16
CA ILE A 513 13.83 -10.10 6.17
C ILE A 513 12.98 -11.15 5.44
N VAL A 514 13.54 -11.82 4.43
CA VAL A 514 12.88 -12.95 3.80
C VAL A 514 13.02 -14.18 4.68
N VAL A 515 11.92 -14.81 5.05
CA VAL A 515 11.90 -16.04 5.87
C VAL A 515 11.14 -17.12 5.12
N HIS A 516 11.78 -18.27 4.91
CA HIS A 516 11.12 -19.40 4.29
C HIS A 516 11.51 -20.74 4.91
N CYS A 517 10.66 -21.72 4.70
CA CYS A 517 10.94 -23.14 4.93
C CYS A 517 10.58 -23.93 3.66
N SER A 518 9.76 -24.96 3.74
CA SER A 518 9.20 -25.62 2.55
C SER A 518 7.91 -24.93 2.09
N ALA A 519 6.86 -24.93 2.92
CA ALA A 519 5.59 -24.26 2.62
C ALA A 519 5.58 -22.76 2.96
N GLY A 520 6.52 -22.30 3.80
CA GLY A 520 6.60 -20.91 4.24
C GLY A 520 5.52 -20.50 5.24
N ILE A 521 5.01 -21.43 6.04
CA ILE A 521 3.98 -21.19 7.05
C ILE A 521 4.32 -21.74 8.44
N GLY A 522 4.84 -22.98 8.54
CA GLY A 522 5.08 -23.65 9.83
C GLY A 522 6.32 -23.12 10.55
N ARG A 523 7.51 -23.59 10.17
CA ARG A 523 8.80 -23.15 10.74
C ARG A 523 9.03 -21.66 10.52
N THR A 524 8.63 -21.14 9.36
CA THR A 524 8.62 -19.69 9.05
C THR A 524 7.79 -18.92 10.06
N GLY A 525 6.56 -19.37 10.31
CA GLY A 525 5.68 -18.76 11.31
C GLY A 525 6.23 -18.85 12.73
N THR A 526 6.83 -19.98 13.10
CA THR A 526 7.46 -20.17 14.42
C THR A 526 8.62 -19.19 14.62
N PHE A 527 9.49 -19.04 13.63
CA PHE A 527 10.60 -18.08 13.68
C PHE A 527 10.11 -16.64 13.86
N CYS A 528 9.16 -16.21 13.05
CA CYS A 528 8.59 -14.85 13.14
C CYS A 528 7.85 -14.61 14.47
N ALA A 529 7.07 -15.59 14.94
CA ALA A 529 6.35 -15.49 16.21
C ALA A 529 7.30 -15.33 17.40
N LEU A 530 8.40 -16.09 17.41
CA LEU A 530 9.41 -15.97 18.46
C LEU A 530 10.09 -14.60 18.43
N ASP A 531 10.48 -14.09 17.26
CA ASP A 531 11.08 -12.76 17.16
C ASP A 531 10.13 -11.67 17.67
N ILE A 532 8.86 -11.70 17.28
CA ILE A 532 7.85 -10.75 17.72
C ILE A 532 7.66 -10.81 19.24
N CYS A 533 7.47 -12.01 19.79
CA CYS A 533 7.21 -12.19 21.21
C CYS A 533 8.42 -11.81 22.08
N LEU A 534 9.63 -12.22 21.68
CA LEU A 534 10.85 -11.87 22.40
C LEU A 534 11.18 -10.38 22.30
N SER A 535 10.89 -9.74 21.17
CA SER A 535 11.08 -8.30 21.02
C SER A 535 10.10 -7.52 21.91
N GLN A 536 8.85 -7.95 22.02
CA GLN A 536 7.87 -7.34 22.92
C GLN A 536 8.24 -7.58 24.38
N LEU A 537 8.66 -8.80 24.73
CA LEU A 537 9.13 -9.12 26.08
C LEU A 537 10.30 -8.25 26.51
N GLN A 538 11.27 -8.05 25.61
CA GLN A 538 12.44 -7.21 25.87
C GLN A 538 12.08 -5.72 26.04
N ASP A 539 11.09 -5.23 25.31
CA ASP A 539 10.70 -3.82 25.32
C ASP A 539 9.80 -3.43 26.53
N VAL A 540 8.82 -4.28 26.87
CA VAL A 540 7.78 -3.95 27.85
C VAL A 540 7.56 -5.03 28.93
N GLY A 541 8.33 -6.10 28.94
CA GLY A 541 8.21 -7.17 29.93
C GLY A 541 6.96 -8.04 29.81
N THR A 542 6.20 -7.91 28.73
CA THR A 542 4.96 -8.67 28.49
C THR A 542 4.89 -9.18 27.06
N LEU A 543 4.08 -10.20 26.81
CA LEU A 543 3.86 -10.75 25.47
C LEU A 543 2.46 -11.42 25.36
N ASN A 544 2.05 -11.74 24.12
CA ASN A 544 0.82 -12.49 23.89
C ASN A 544 0.95 -13.37 22.65
N ILE A 545 1.29 -14.64 22.82
CA ILE A 545 1.52 -15.60 21.74
C ILE A 545 0.22 -15.82 20.93
N TYR A 546 -0.90 -15.97 21.60
CA TYR A 546 -2.20 -16.20 20.96
C TYR A 546 -2.54 -15.04 19.98
N GLN A 547 -2.48 -13.80 20.43
CA GLN A 547 -2.76 -12.64 19.59
C GLN A 547 -1.71 -12.47 18.48
N THR A 548 -0.43 -12.75 18.77
CA THR A 548 0.63 -12.73 17.77
C THR A 548 0.32 -13.67 16.62
N VAL A 549 -0.02 -14.92 16.91
CA VAL A 549 -0.34 -15.90 15.86
C VAL A 549 -1.61 -15.54 15.09
N LEU A 550 -2.65 -15.06 15.77
CA LEU A 550 -3.87 -14.59 15.10
C LEU A 550 -3.58 -13.46 14.11
N ARG A 551 -2.79 -12.46 14.51
CA ARG A 551 -2.40 -11.34 13.64
C ARG A 551 -1.55 -11.81 12.46
N MET A 552 -0.56 -12.66 12.69
CA MET A 552 0.26 -13.23 11.62
C MET A 552 -0.60 -13.93 10.56
N ARG A 553 -1.64 -14.66 10.97
CA ARG A 553 -2.55 -15.38 10.06
C ARG A 553 -3.41 -14.47 9.19
N THR A 554 -3.59 -13.20 9.57
CA THR A 554 -4.26 -12.20 8.70
C THR A 554 -3.37 -11.73 7.55
N GLN A 555 -2.07 -12.01 7.59
CA GLN A 555 -1.10 -11.59 6.59
C GLN A 555 -0.50 -12.77 5.82
N ARG A 556 -0.08 -13.82 6.51
CA ARG A 556 0.31 -15.11 5.92
C ARG A 556 -0.62 -16.18 6.48
N ALA A 557 -1.63 -16.52 5.70
CA ALA A 557 -2.62 -17.53 6.08
C ALA A 557 -1.93 -18.83 6.51
N PHE A 558 -2.50 -19.51 7.50
CA PHE A 558 -2.00 -20.78 8.04
C PHE A 558 -0.64 -20.72 8.77
N SER A 559 -0.11 -19.52 9.09
CA SER A 559 1.10 -19.37 9.90
C SER A 559 0.98 -20.14 11.20
N ILE A 560 2.05 -20.86 11.58
CA ILE A 560 2.07 -21.93 12.59
C ILE A 560 1.17 -23.08 12.15
N GLN A 561 1.81 -24.13 11.63
CA GLN A 561 1.10 -25.21 10.93
C GLN A 561 0.57 -26.30 11.86
N THR A 562 1.24 -26.53 13.00
CA THR A 562 0.92 -27.62 13.91
C THR A 562 0.78 -27.16 15.35
N PRO A 563 0.02 -27.88 16.19
CA PRO A 563 -0.10 -27.57 17.62
C PRO A 563 1.24 -27.71 18.37
N GLU A 564 2.14 -28.59 17.92
CA GLU A 564 3.49 -28.71 18.46
C GLU A 564 4.31 -27.42 18.26
N GLN A 565 4.24 -26.81 17.06
CA GLN A 565 4.91 -25.54 16.76
C GLN A 565 4.32 -24.40 17.62
N TYR A 566 3.02 -24.40 17.82
CA TYR A 566 2.35 -23.41 18.67
C TYR A 566 2.78 -23.56 20.14
N TYR A 567 2.77 -24.78 20.67
CA TYR A 567 3.23 -25.07 22.02
C TYR A 567 4.72 -24.75 22.20
N PHE A 568 5.52 -25.03 21.17
CA PHE A 568 6.95 -24.68 21.16
C PHE A 568 7.19 -23.17 21.32
N CYS A 569 6.33 -22.30 20.79
CA CYS A 569 6.47 -20.87 21.02
C CYS A 569 6.39 -20.51 22.51
N TYR A 570 5.52 -21.16 23.29
CA TYR A 570 5.40 -20.98 24.74
C TYR A 570 6.62 -21.48 25.48
N THR A 571 7.01 -22.70 25.21
CA THR A 571 8.17 -23.32 25.89
C THR A 571 9.47 -22.63 25.55
N ALA A 572 9.64 -22.17 24.31
CA ALA A 572 10.83 -21.44 23.87
C ALA A 572 11.01 -20.09 24.58
N VAL A 573 9.91 -19.34 24.76
CA VAL A 573 9.96 -18.08 25.51
C VAL A 573 10.31 -18.33 26.98
N LEU A 574 9.71 -19.34 27.61
CA LEU A 574 10.00 -19.69 29.00
C LEU A 574 11.46 -20.21 29.18
N GLU A 575 11.92 -21.05 28.27
CA GLU A 575 13.33 -21.52 28.27
C GLU A 575 14.31 -20.33 28.13
N HIS A 576 14.03 -19.41 27.22
CA HIS A 576 14.84 -18.20 27.08
C HIS A 576 14.83 -17.35 28.36
N ALA A 577 13.65 -17.13 28.94
CA ALA A 577 13.54 -16.34 30.17
C ALA A 577 14.28 -16.96 31.35
N GLN A 578 14.30 -18.29 31.46
CA GLN A 578 15.10 -19.01 32.46
C GLN A 578 16.62 -18.87 32.20
N ARG A 579 17.04 -19.01 30.94
CA ARG A 579 18.44 -18.84 30.53
C ARG A 579 18.96 -17.44 30.82
N GLU A 580 18.17 -16.41 30.61
CA GLU A 580 18.51 -15.01 30.85
C GLU A 580 18.31 -14.59 32.33
N GLY A 581 17.89 -15.50 33.22
CA GLY A 581 17.64 -15.20 34.64
C GLY A 581 16.42 -14.28 34.89
N LEU A 582 15.52 -14.15 33.92
CA LEU A 582 14.28 -13.36 34.02
C LEU A 582 13.17 -14.10 34.79
N LEU A 583 13.28 -15.42 34.91
CA LEU A 583 12.47 -16.29 35.76
C LEU A 583 13.36 -16.97 36.76
N LEU A 584 13.08 -16.80 38.05
CA LEU A 584 13.76 -17.58 39.10
C LEU A 584 13.39 -19.06 38.98
N PRO A 585 14.37 -20.00 39.17
CA PRO A 585 14.02 -21.40 39.25
C PRO A 585 13.02 -21.59 40.40
N ASN A 586 11.96 -22.37 40.15
CA ASN A 586 11.02 -22.76 41.21
C ASN A 586 11.75 -23.41 42.35
N HIS A 587 12.13 -22.67 43.36
CA HIS A 587 12.43 -23.25 44.66
C HIS A 587 11.12 -23.83 45.17
N SER A 588 11.06 -25.15 45.27
CA SER A 588 10.08 -25.92 46.00
C SER A 588 9.60 -25.14 47.22
N ARG A 589 8.32 -24.86 47.32
CA ARG A 589 7.72 -24.35 48.58
C ARG A 589 8.15 -25.26 49.70
N PRO A 590 8.72 -24.75 50.82
CA PRO A 590 9.03 -25.57 51.98
C PRO A 590 7.76 -26.28 52.39
N GLY A 591 7.87 -27.59 52.59
CA GLY A 591 6.74 -28.45 52.92
C GLY A 591 5.99 -27.93 54.14
N GLN A 592 4.67 -27.95 54.04
CA GLN A 592 3.83 -27.93 55.22
C GLN A 592 4.17 -29.17 56.04
N GLU A 593 4.90 -28.98 57.13
CA GLU A 593 4.99 -29.96 58.19
C GLU A 593 3.57 -30.34 58.64
N LYS A 594 3.20 -31.58 58.38
CA LYS A 594 2.05 -32.19 59.01
C LYS A 594 2.36 -32.30 60.52
N SER A 595 1.79 -31.40 61.31
CA SER A 595 1.67 -31.59 62.77
C SER A 595 0.78 -32.78 63.01
N SER A 596 1.38 -33.86 63.47
CA SER A 596 0.69 -35.02 64.02
C SER A 596 0.00 -34.61 65.34
N PRO A 597 -1.26 -34.99 65.61
CA PRO A 597 -1.82 -34.89 66.96
C PRO A 597 -1.32 -36.10 67.78
N GLY A 598 -0.56 -35.81 68.79
CA GLY A 598 -0.30 -36.75 69.86
C GLY A 598 -1.49 -36.78 70.82
N HIS A 599 -1.92 -38.00 71.13
CA HIS A 599 -2.87 -38.51 72.12
C HIS A 599 -4.34 -38.14 71.99
#